data_a73840bf6eae86a5c05350c4c776bc50
#
_entry.id   a73840bf6eae86a5c05350c4c776bc50
#
_cell.length_a   1.000
_cell.length_b   1.000
_cell.length_c   1.000
_cell.angle_alpha   90.00
_cell.angle_beta   90.00
_cell.angle_gamma   90.00
#
_symmetry.space_group_name_H-M   'P 1'
#
loop_
_entity.id
_entity.type
_entity.pdbx_description
1 polymer ?
#
loop_
_entity_poly.entity_id
_entity_poly.type
_entity_poly.pdbx_seq_one_letter_code
_entity_poly.pdbx_strand_id
1 'polypeptide(L)'
;MNKEIKIRPEQENDFQAVREVVELAFRDVEDSDQSEPYLVERLRKTDAYIPELSLVAELNGEIIGHLMMSKVEIVSEDQSVISLGLAPVSVVPKYQRIGVGSALIREAHKRAGELGYKSAVLLGHKDYYPRFGYKRAIDFGIEFPFDVPSEYCMVVELAPEGLKLSLIHI
;
A
#
# COMPACT_ATOMS: atom_id res chain seq x y z
N MET A 1 14.74 20.77 18.17
CA MET A 1 13.32 20.79 17.74
C MET A 1 12.93 19.44 17.19
N ASN A 2 11.99 18.82 17.88
CA ASN A 2 11.45 17.56 17.38
C ASN A 2 10.58 17.85 16.15
N LYS A 3 11.04 17.41 15.00
CA LYS A 3 10.28 17.49 13.77
C LYS A 3 9.34 16.29 13.76
N GLU A 4 8.11 16.51 14.12
CA GLU A 4 7.11 15.44 14.09
C GLU A 4 6.56 15.25 12.69
N ILE A 5 6.59 14.01 12.24
CA ILE A 5 5.94 13.61 10.99
C ILE A 5 4.49 13.31 11.32
N LYS A 6 3.58 14.03 10.66
CA LYS A 6 2.16 13.85 10.85
C LYS A 6 1.60 13.03 9.68
N ILE A 7 0.88 11.96 10.00
CA ILE A 7 0.23 11.12 9.00
C ILE A 7 -1.27 11.33 9.09
N ARG A 8 -1.87 11.64 7.95
CA ARG A 8 -3.30 11.91 7.84
C ARG A 8 -3.83 11.52 6.47
N PRO A 9 -5.15 11.35 6.31
CA PRO A 9 -5.72 11.15 4.98
C PRO A 9 -5.46 12.36 4.08
N GLU A 10 -5.25 12.11 2.81
CA GLU A 10 -5.10 13.18 1.83
C GLU A 10 -6.40 13.94 1.67
N GLN A 11 -6.30 15.21 1.34
CA GLN A 11 -7.41 16.07 0.97
C GLN A 11 -7.25 16.49 -0.47
N GLU A 12 -8.31 17.00 -1.08
CA GLU A 12 -8.28 17.38 -2.48
C GLU A 12 -7.16 18.38 -2.80
N ASN A 13 -6.91 19.33 -1.89
CA ASN A 13 -5.84 20.30 -2.08
C ASN A 13 -4.42 19.71 -1.90
N ASP A 14 -4.31 18.46 -1.49
CA ASP A 14 -3.02 17.76 -1.42
C ASP A 14 -2.68 17.04 -2.74
N PHE A 15 -3.62 16.88 -3.66
CA PHE A 15 -3.46 16.00 -4.81
C PHE A 15 -2.25 16.38 -5.68
N GLN A 16 -2.01 17.67 -5.88
CA GLN A 16 -0.85 18.12 -6.65
C GLN A 16 0.46 17.78 -5.94
N ALA A 17 0.53 18.01 -4.63
CA ALA A 17 1.71 17.66 -3.84
C ALA A 17 1.96 16.15 -3.84
N VAL A 18 0.90 15.34 -3.74
CA VAL A 18 1.01 13.88 -3.83
C VAL A 18 1.57 13.46 -5.19
N ARG A 19 1.10 14.06 -6.27
CA ARG A 19 1.63 13.77 -7.61
C ARG A 19 3.13 14.01 -7.66
N GLU A 20 3.59 15.15 -7.14
CA GLU A 20 5.01 15.51 -7.12
C GLU A 20 5.82 14.53 -6.27
N VAL A 21 5.31 14.14 -5.10
CA VAL A 21 5.97 13.16 -4.23
C VAL A 21 6.15 11.83 -4.95
N VAL A 22 5.08 11.33 -5.59
CA VAL A 22 5.14 10.05 -6.31
C VAL A 22 6.11 10.13 -7.47
N GLU A 23 6.07 11.21 -8.25
CA GLU A 23 7.01 11.42 -9.35
C GLU A 23 8.46 11.41 -8.86
N LEU A 24 8.76 12.13 -7.79
CA LEU A 24 10.11 12.18 -7.22
C LEU A 24 10.56 10.83 -6.68
N ALA A 25 9.67 10.10 -6.01
CA ALA A 25 10.00 8.82 -5.39
C ALA A 25 10.38 7.75 -6.44
N PHE A 26 9.74 7.77 -7.61
CA PHE A 26 9.96 6.75 -8.64
C PHE A 26 10.84 7.21 -9.80
N ARG A 27 11.29 8.46 -9.79
CA ARG A 27 12.05 9.04 -10.90
C ARG A 27 13.26 8.21 -11.32
N ASP A 28 14.03 7.72 -10.35
CA ASP A 28 15.27 6.99 -10.58
C ASP A 28 15.16 5.49 -10.29
N VAL A 29 13.94 4.96 -10.16
CA VAL A 29 13.71 3.52 -9.93
C VAL A 29 13.73 2.80 -11.26
N GLU A 30 14.70 1.90 -11.43
CA GLU A 30 14.91 1.17 -12.69
C GLU A 30 13.70 0.36 -13.15
N ASP A 31 13.02 -0.29 -12.21
CA ASP A 31 11.88 -1.17 -12.53
C ASP A 31 10.59 -0.41 -12.72
N SER A 32 10.61 0.92 -12.55
CA SER A 32 9.42 1.74 -12.71
C SER A 32 9.26 2.19 -14.16
N ASP A 33 8.04 2.12 -14.66
CA ASP A 33 7.65 2.68 -15.95
C ASP A 33 7.16 4.12 -15.83
N GLN A 34 7.31 4.74 -14.64
CA GLN A 34 6.90 6.11 -14.34
C GLN A 34 5.38 6.32 -14.39
N SER A 35 4.61 5.23 -14.31
CA SER A 35 3.14 5.30 -14.35
C SER A 35 2.49 5.47 -12.98
N GLU A 36 3.26 5.39 -11.89
CA GLU A 36 2.73 5.44 -10.53
C GLU A 36 1.85 6.66 -10.22
N PRO A 37 2.21 7.89 -10.65
CA PRO A 37 1.32 9.03 -10.42
C PRO A 37 -0.03 8.88 -11.10
N TYR A 38 -0.06 8.30 -12.29
CA TYR A 38 -1.29 8.06 -13.03
C TYR A 38 -2.14 6.96 -12.39
N LEU A 39 -1.49 5.96 -11.81
CA LEU A 39 -2.18 4.91 -11.06
C LEU A 39 -2.97 5.53 -9.90
N VAL A 40 -2.34 6.41 -9.13
CA VAL A 40 -3.00 7.10 -8.02
C VAL A 40 -4.22 7.89 -8.52
N GLU A 41 -4.05 8.66 -9.58
CA GLU A 41 -5.15 9.45 -10.17
C GLU A 41 -6.30 8.58 -10.65
N ARG A 42 -5.99 7.45 -11.32
CA ARG A 42 -7.01 6.53 -11.80
C ARG A 42 -7.77 5.88 -10.66
N LEU A 43 -7.05 5.42 -9.62
CA LEU A 43 -7.67 4.76 -8.49
C LEU A 43 -8.65 5.68 -7.74
N ARG A 44 -8.33 6.97 -7.65
CA ARG A 44 -9.24 7.94 -7.01
C ARG A 44 -10.61 8.03 -7.68
N LYS A 45 -10.70 7.67 -8.96
CA LYS A 45 -11.93 7.74 -9.75
C LYS A 45 -12.69 6.44 -9.79
N THR A 46 -12.26 5.43 -9.03
CA THR A 46 -12.88 4.10 -9.03
C THR A 46 -13.53 3.82 -7.69
N ASP A 47 -14.38 2.79 -7.66
CA ASP A 47 -15.00 2.30 -6.43
C ASP A 47 -14.00 1.62 -5.50
N ALA A 48 -12.79 1.33 -6.00
CA ALA A 48 -11.71 0.76 -5.19
C ALA A 48 -11.07 1.77 -4.24
N TYR A 49 -11.25 3.07 -4.50
CA TYR A 49 -10.65 4.14 -3.69
C TYR A 49 -11.26 4.19 -2.30
N ILE A 50 -10.40 4.27 -1.29
CA ILE A 50 -10.78 4.40 0.11
C ILE A 50 -10.10 5.66 0.64
N PRO A 51 -10.83 6.80 0.76
CA PRO A 51 -10.21 8.05 1.19
C PRO A 51 -9.43 7.94 2.51
N GLU A 52 -9.93 7.16 3.46
CA GLU A 52 -9.30 6.98 4.76
C GLU A 52 -7.98 6.20 4.68
N LEU A 53 -7.70 5.55 3.55
CA LEU A 53 -6.50 4.75 3.32
C LEU A 53 -5.61 5.30 2.21
N SER A 54 -5.81 6.56 1.82
CA SER A 54 -4.88 7.31 1.00
C SER A 54 -4.24 8.35 1.92
N LEU A 55 -3.03 8.06 2.38
CA LEU A 55 -2.40 8.78 3.48
C LEU A 55 -1.22 9.62 2.99
N VAL A 56 -1.07 10.80 3.58
CA VAL A 56 0.08 11.65 3.37
C VAL A 56 0.89 11.75 4.66
N ALA A 57 2.20 11.86 4.49
CA ALA A 57 3.12 12.19 5.58
C ALA A 57 3.53 13.65 5.40
N GLU A 58 3.27 14.44 6.43
CA GLU A 58 3.50 15.88 6.43
C GLU A 58 4.59 16.23 7.45
N LEU A 59 5.54 17.05 7.04
CA LEU A 59 6.59 17.55 7.90
C LEU A 59 6.69 19.06 7.70
N ASN A 60 6.44 19.82 8.77
CA ASN A 60 6.48 21.29 8.73
C ASN A 60 5.60 21.88 7.61
N GLY A 61 4.42 21.30 7.40
CA GLY A 61 3.49 21.77 6.36
C GLY A 61 3.79 21.28 4.95
N GLU A 62 4.85 20.51 4.77
CA GLU A 62 5.25 19.97 3.47
C GLU A 62 4.88 18.48 3.39
N ILE A 63 4.28 18.06 2.28
CA ILE A 63 3.99 16.65 2.03
C ILE A 63 5.28 15.99 1.55
N ILE A 64 5.76 14.99 2.30
CA ILE A 64 7.02 14.31 2.02
C ILE A 64 6.84 12.83 1.70
N GLY A 65 5.65 12.29 1.88
CA GLY A 65 5.35 10.90 1.59
C GLY A 65 3.89 10.68 1.32
N HIS A 66 3.58 9.57 0.68
CA HIS A 66 2.22 9.15 0.35
C HIS A 66 2.14 7.64 0.32
N LEU A 67 0.99 7.12 0.73
CA LEU A 67 0.68 5.70 0.64
C LEU A 67 -0.79 5.56 0.28
N MET A 68 -1.09 4.64 -0.63
CA MET A 68 -2.48 4.32 -0.96
C MET A 68 -2.73 2.83 -0.81
N MET A 69 -3.82 2.49 -0.13
CA MET A 69 -4.39 1.15 -0.18
C MET A 69 -5.75 1.26 -0.86
N SER A 70 -6.01 0.36 -1.79
CA SER A 70 -7.27 0.32 -2.52
C SER A 70 -7.86 -1.08 -2.48
N LYS A 71 -9.17 -1.21 -2.72
CA LYS A 71 -9.84 -2.50 -2.70
C LYS A 71 -9.39 -3.37 -3.86
N VAL A 72 -9.09 -4.63 -3.55
CA VAL A 72 -8.85 -5.67 -4.54
C VAL A 72 -9.66 -6.88 -4.14
N GLU A 73 -9.83 -7.82 -5.06
CA GLU A 73 -10.52 -9.07 -4.78
C GLU A 73 -9.57 -10.25 -4.85
N ILE A 74 -9.68 -11.15 -3.86
CA ILE A 74 -9.06 -12.46 -3.94
C ILE A 74 -10.15 -13.41 -4.37
N VAL A 75 -10.01 -14.01 -5.55
CA VAL A 75 -11.06 -14.76 -6.22
C VAL A 75 -10.71 -16.25 -6.25
N SER A 76 -11.66 -17.12 -5.86
CA SER A 76 -11.59 -18.54 -6.09
C SER A 76 -12.77 -18.96 -6.98
N GLU A 77 -12.89 -20.25 -7.30
CA GLU A 77 -13.97 -20.74 -8.17
C GLU A 77 -15.36 -20.38 -7.65
N ASP A 78 -15.55 -20.41 -6.33
CA ASP A 78 -16.87 -20.26 -5.71
C ASP A 78 -17.06 -18.97 -4.94
N GLN A 79 -15.98 -18.22 -4.68
CA GLN A 79 -16.04 -17.04 -3.82
C GLN A 79 -15.07 -15.96 -4.25
N SER A 80 -15.43 -14.75 -3.82
CA SER A 80 -14.49 -13.63 -3.87
C SER A 80 -14.52 -12.95 -2.50
N VAL A 81 -13.37 -12.57 -2.01
CA VAL A 81 -13.25 -11.80 -0.77
C VAL A 81 -12.52 -10.51 -1.04
N ILE A 82 -12.91 -9.47 -0.32
CA ILE A 82 -12.27 -8.16 -0.45
C ILE A 82 -10.98 -8.15 0.36
N SER A 83 -9.90 -7.73 -0.27
CA SER A 83 -8.64 -7.45 0.36
C SER A 83 -8.22 -6.02 -0.01
N LEU A 84 -7.03 -5.63 0.37
CA LEU A 84 -6.49 -4.32 0.03
C LEU A 84 -5.20 -4.51 -0.76
N GLY A 85 -5.04 -3.73 -1.81
CA GLY A 85 -3.76 -3.65 -2.52
C GLY A 85 -2.99 -2.45 -2.01
N LEU A 86 -1.76 -2.66 -1.58
CA LEU A 86 -0.88 -1.59 -1.11
C LEU A 86 0.02 -1.15 -2.27
N ALA A 87 -0.29 -0.02 -2.86
CA ALA A 87 0.51 0.58 -3.93
C ALA A 87 -0.07 1.94 -4.33
N PRO A 88 0.75 2.94 -4.55
CA PRO A 88 2.19 2.96 -4.26
C PRO A 88 2.50 3.35 -2.82
N VAL A 89 3.75 3.14 -2.40
CA VAL A 89 4.32 3.75 -1.19
C VAL A 89 5.43 4.65 -1.67
N SER A 90 5.34 5.93 -1.36
CA SER A 90 6.25 6.93 -1.92
C SER A 90 6.79 7.84 -0.83
N VAL A 91 8.10 8.03 -0.83
CA VAL A 91 8.77 9.00 0.06
C VAL A 91 9.75 9.79 -0.79
N VAL A 92 9.72 11.11 -0.65
CA VAL A 92 10.67 11.99 -1.34
C VAL A 92 12.11 11.53 -1.01
N PRO A 93 13.00 11.40 -2.00
CA PRO A 93 14.33 10.82 -1.78
C PRO A 93 15.12 11.40 -0.62
N LYS A 94 15.06 12.70 -0.42
CA LYS A 94 15.77 13.38 0.65
C LYS A 94 15.28 12.97 2.06
N TYR A 95 14.07 12.40 2.16
CA TYR A 95 13.49 11.97 3.44
C TYR A 95 13.40 10.45 3.56
N GLN A 96 13.99 9.70 2.64
CA GLN A 96 14.04 8.25 2.72
C GLN A 96 15.00 7.78 3.81
N ARG A 97 14.80 6.55 4.30
CA ARG A 97 15.64 5.87 5.30
C ARG A 97 15.60 6.49 6.71
N ILE A 98 14.60 7.32 6.98
CA ILE A 98 14.39 7.87 8.32
C ILE A 98 13.06 7.43 8.94
N GLY A 99 12.42 6.43 8.34
CA GLY A 99 11.22 5.80 8.91
C GLY A 99 9.89 6.34 8.41
N VAL A 100 9.87 7.23 7.40
CA VAL A 100 8.60 7.78 6.88
C VAL A 100 7.75 6.69 6.24
N GLY A 101 8.35 5.85 5.37
CA GLY A 101 7.62 4.75 4.74
C GLY A 101 7.08 3.76 5.76
N SER A 102 7.89 3.40 6.75
CA SER A 102 7.46 2.51 7.83
C SER A 102 6.30 3.08 8.61
N ALA A 103 6.34 4.37 8.93
CA ALA A 103 5.26 5.03 9.67
C ALA A 103 3.97 5.03 8.85
N LEU A 104 4.05 5.30 7.55
CA LEU A 104 2.91 5.24 6.65
C LEU A 104 2.29 3.84 6.60
N ILE A 105 3.12 2.81 6.44
CA ILE A 105 2.64 1.42 6.36
C ILE A 105 1.96 1.00 7.67
N ARG A 106 2.57 1.29 8.81
CA ARG A 106 1.99 0.91 10.11
C ARG A 106 0.67 1.64 10.38
N GLU A 107 0.60 2.92 10.05
CA GLU A 107 -0.64 3.68 10.21
C GLU A 107 -1.73 3.18 9.26
N ALA A 108 -1.37 2.84 8.03
CA ALA A 108 -2.31 2.27 7.06
C ALA A 108 -2.87 0.94 7.55
N HIS A 109 -2.03 0.05 8.08
CA HIS A 109 -2.48 -1.24 8.62
C HIS A 109 -3.43 -1.03 9.80
N LYS A 110 -3.11 -0.11 10.70
CA LYS A 110 -3.95 0.19 11.85
C LYS A 110 -5.33 0.68 11.41
N ARG A 111 -5.36 1.66 10.51
CA ARG A 111 -6.62 2.22 10.00
C ARG A 111 -7.44 1.20 9.22
N ALA A 112 -6.78 0.38 8.40
CA ALA A 112 -7.45 -0.66 7.64
C ALA A 112 -8.11 -1.68 8.55
N GLY A 113 -7.42 -2.11 9.62
CA GLY A 113 -7.99 -3.01 10.61
C GLY A 113 -9.18 -2.40 11.34
N GLU A 114 -9.10 -1.12 11.71
CA GLU A 114 -10.20 -0.40 12.34
C GLU A 114 -11.42 -0.28 11.44
N LEU A 115 -11.20 -0.18 10.12
CA LEU A 115 -12.28 -0.14 9.12
C LEU A 115 -12.88 -1.52 8.82
N GLY A 116 -12.31 -2.59 9.40
CA GLY A 116 -12.81 -3.94 9.22
C GLY A 116 -12.20 -4.73 8.09
N TYR A 117 -11.17 -4.22 7.43
CA TYR A 117 -10.47 -4.98 6.40
C TYR A 117 -9.60 -6.06 7.05
N LYS A 118 -9.55 -7.23 6.45
CA LYS A 118 -8.93 -8.41 7.07
C LYS A 118 -7.55 -8.75 6.54
N SER A 119 -7.20 -8.24 5.36
CA SER A 119 -5.93 -8.57 4.72
C SER A 119 -5.50 -7.50 3.75
N ALA A 120 -4.22 -7.55 3.38
CA ALA A 120 -3.66 -6.72 2.33
C ALA A 120 -2.66 -7.52 1.52
N VAL A 121 -2.53 -7.16 0.25
CA VAL A 121 -1.61 -7.80 -0.69
C VAL A 121 -0.75 -6.73 -1.34
N LEU A 122 0.45 -7.12 -1.77
CA LEU A 122 1.33 -6.20 -2.49
C LEU A 122 2.32 -6.96 -3.36
N LEU A 123 2.88 -6.23 -4.33
CA LEU A 123 4.10 -6.61 -5.02
C LEU A 123 5.21 -5.75 -4.44
N GLY A 124 6.23 -6.37 -3.88
CA GLY A 124 7.27 -5.59 -3.25
C GLY A 124 8.49 -6.38 -2.85
N HIS A 125 9.45 -5.68 -2.28
CA HIS A 125 10.75 -6.25 -1.98
C HIS A 125 10.65 -7.28 -0.85
N LYS A 126 11.11 -8.49 -1.14
CA LYS A 126 11.04 -9.62 -0.21
C LYS A 126 11.82 -9.40 1.09
N ASP A 127 12.77 -8.48 1.11
CA ASP A 127 13.58 -8.20 2.28
C ASP A 127 13.08 -7.01 3.11
N TYR A 128 12.11 -6.28 2.60
CA TYR A 128 11.60 -5.08 3.27
C TYR A 128 10.27 -5.33 3.98
N TYR A 129 9.28 -5.87 3.27
CA TYR A 129 7.91 -5.98 3.78
C TYR A 129 7.68 -7.02 4.87
N PRO A 130 8.51 -8.09 5.02
CA PRO A 130 8.33 -9.01 6.14
C PRO A 130 8.39 -8.37 7.52
N ARG A 131 9.09 -7.24 7.67
CA ARG A 131 9.14 -6.51 8.94
C ARG A 131 7.77 -5.97 9.39
N PHE A 132 6.81 -5.89 8.45
CA PHE A 132 5.43 -5.45 8.73
C PHE A 132 4.46 -6.63 8.83
N GLY A 133 4.97 -7.86 8.82
CA GLY A 133 4.15 -9.06 8.91
C GLY A 133 3.82 -9.71 7.58
N TYR A 134 4.28 -9.17 6.46
CA TYR A 134 4.00 -9.73 5.14
C TYR A 134 4.71 -11.07 4.95
N LYS A 135 4.01 -12.00 4.35
CA LYS A 135 4.50 -13.34 4.00
C LYS A 135 4.23 -13.60 2.52
N ARG A 136 4.85 -14.62 1.96
CA ARG A 136 4.63 -14.94 0.56
C ARG A 136 3.19 -15.38 0.33
N ALA A 137 2.57 -14.84 -0.70
CA ALA A 137 1.18 -15.16 -1.06
C ALA A 137 1.01 -16.65 -1.38
N ILE A 138 2.02 -17.25 -2.01
CA ILE A 138 1.97 -18.65 -2.40
C ILE A 138 1.81 -19.59 -1.18
N ASP A 139 2.33 -19.18 -0.02
CA ASP A 139 2.19 -19.98 1.20
C ASP A 139 0.73 -20.04 1.71
N PHE A 140 -0.10 -19.14 1.17
CA PHE A 140 -1.55 -19.10 1.46
C PHE A 140 -2.39 -19.55 0.26
N GLY A 141 -1.74 -20.09 -0.79
CA GLY A 141 -2.43 -20.51 -2.00
C GLY A 141 -2.95 -19.36 -2.87
N ILE A 142 -2.41 -18.17 -2.68
CA ILE A 142 -2.84 -16.98 -3.42
C ILE A 142 -1.86 -16.71 -4.55
N GLU A 143 -2.38 -16.60 -5.77
CA GLU A 143 -1.61 -16.28 -6.96
C GLU A 143 -1.98 -14.88 -7.46
N PHE A 144 -0.99 -14.16 -7.95
CA PHE A 144 -1.20 -12.84 -8.55
C PHE A 144 -1.29 -12.97 -10.07
N PRO A 145 -2.10 -12.13 -10.74
CA PRO A 145 -2.26 -12.19 -12.19
C PRO A 145 -1.12 -11.50 -12.95
N PHE A 146 0.08 -11.52 -12.39
CA PHE A 146 1.25 -10.85 -12.95
C PHE A 146 2.38 -11.85 -13.14
N ASP A 147 3.16 -11.65 -14.21
CA ASP A 147 4.33 -12.46 -14.47
C ASP A 147 5.53 -11.92 -13.70
N VAL A 148 5.50 -12.17 -12.37
CA VAL A 148 6.58 -11.79 -11.46
C VAL A 148 6.93 -12.97 -10.57
N PRO A 149 8.20 -13.09 -10.11
CA PRO A 149 8.58 -14.15 -9.19
C PRO A 149 7.69 -14.14 -7.92
N SER A 150 7.30 -15.33 -7.48
CA SER A 150 6.40 -15.48 -6.33
C SER A 150 6.94 -14.86 -5.05
N GLU A 151 8.25 -14.73 -4.92
CA GLU A 151 8.88 -14.14 -3.73
C GLU A 151 8.55 -12.65 -3.53
N TYR A 152 8.10 -11.96 -4.60
CA TYR A 152 7.70 -10.55 -4.53
C TYR A 152 6.19 -10.38 -4.34
N CYS A 153 5.42 -11.47 -4.39
CA CYS A 153 3.97 -11.45 -4.17
C CYS A 153 3.69 -11.74 -2.70
N MET A 154 3.24 -10.73 -1.96
CA MET A 154 3.16 -10.80 -0.51
C MET A 154 1.77 -10.48 0.00
N VAL A 155 1.43 -11.07 1.15
CA VAL A 155 0.14 -10.88 1.82
C VAL A 155 0.36 -10.71 3.32
N VAL A 156 -0.57 -10.02 3.97
CA VAL A 156 -0.58 -9.87 5.42
C VAL A 156 -2.00 -9.99 5.94
N GLU A 157 -2.14 -10.61 7.11
CA GLU A 157 -3.41 -10.63 7.84
C GLU A 157 -3.50 -9.39 8.71
N LEU A 158 -4.55 -8.60 8.54
CA LEU A 158 -4.82 -7.40 9.34
C LEU A 158 -5.74 -7.69 10.52
N ALA A 159 -6.35 -8.88 10.52
CA ALA A 159 -7.17 -9.41 11.60
C ALA A 159 -6.80 -10.87 11.80
N PRO A 160 -7.04 -11.44 13.00
CA PRO A 160 -6.77 -12.86 13.21
C PRO A 160 -7.43 -13.70 12.14
N GLU A 161 -6.67 -14.60 11.53
CA GLU A 161 -7.14 -15.49 10.47
C GLU A 161 -7.74 -14.78 9.26
N GLY A 162 -7.29 -13.57 8.97
CA GLY A 162 -7.83 -12.74 7.88
C GLY A 162 -7.70 -13.33 6.49
N LEU A 163 -6.79 -14.29 6.30
CA LEU A 163 -6.61 -15.00 5.02
C LEU A 163 -7.18 -16.42 5.03
N LYS A 164 -7.74 -16.86 6.13
CA LYS A 164 -8.22 -18.25 6.28
C LYS A 164 -9.34 -18.61 5.32
N LEU A 165 -10.24 -17.67 5.02
CA LEU A 165 -11.33 -17.90 4.06
C LEU A 165 -10.80 -18.17 2.66
N SER A 166 -9.69 -17.56 2.29
CA SER A 166 -9.05 -17.80 1.00
C SER A 166 -8.50 -19.22 0.90
N LEU A 167 -8.03 -19.78 2.00
CA LEU A 167 -7.47 -21.13 2.06
C LEU A 167 -8.53 -22.22 1.97
N ILE A 168 -9.73 -21.97 2.49
CA ILE A 168 -10.81 -22.97 2.54
C ILE A 168 -11.32 -23.34 1.15
N HIS A 169 -11.14 -22.45 0.17
CA HIS A 169 -11.70 -22.57 -1.17
C HIS A 169 -10.69 -22.85 -2.26
N ILE A 170 -9.48 -23.19 -1.88
CA ILE A 170 -8.40 -23.49 -2.82
C ILE A 170 -8.36 -24.96 -3.16
#